data_47fb126d907c054b7e7afd2e5c199005
#
_entry.id   47fb126d907c054b7e7afd2e5c199005
#
_cell.length_a   1.000
_cell.length_b   1.000
_cell.length_c   1.000
_cell.angle_alpha   90.00
_cell.angle_beta   90.00
_cell.angle_gamma   90.00
#
_symmetry.space_group_name_H-M   'P 1'
#
loop_
_entity.id
_entity.type
_entity.pdbx_description
1 polymer ?
#
loop_
_entity_poly.entity_id
_entity_poly.type
_entity_poly.pdbx_seq_one_letter_code
_entity_poly.pdbx_strand_id
1 'polypeptide(L)'
;SNQWQYTINNPRTFFSVPAGETILKIAILFRSGNGNLKQANTDGSDMYIPVYTTTIATKFSVPAFQPTFIPVPEPISKQVGDNINLTAIANSTAENMKIYLNGTVIQNANNVNTLSANPTLSTPGNQTIVAEATLTGTTRTDTLRFFVASAPVVAPLPAGVRDGINYEPGNTSVVLVLNAPGKNRVSVIGDFPGSNWIEQTNYVMNKTPDNNYWWLRITGLTPGQEYSFQYLVDGTLKVGEPYAEKILDPFNDGFITASTYPGIKPYPTGLTTGNVSILQTNAPAYNWTVTNFNRPDKRNLVIYEMLLRDFVAAHDWKTIRDTLSYLQRLGVNAIQLMPFNEFEGNESWGYNPAYFLAP
;
A
#
# COMPACT_ATOMS: atom_id res chain seq x y z
N SER A 1 -3.87 29.00 15.11
CA SER A 1 -3.85 28.35 13.78
C SER A 1 -4.46 29.31 12.77
N ASN A 2 -3.74 29.61 11.70
CA ASN A 2 -4.28 30.41 10.59
C ASN A 2 -5.16 29.51 9.71
N GLN A 3 -6.42 29.39 10.06
CA GLN A 3 -7.41 28.67 9.27
C GLN A 3 -8.24 29.68 8.47
N TRP A 4 -8.47 29.37 7.19
CA TRP A 4 -9.35 30.15 6.34
C TRP A 4 -10.68 29.40 6.19
N GLN A 5 -11.79 30.10 6.31
CA GLN A 5 -13.12 29.54 6.14
C GLN A 5 -13.87 30.35 5.08
N TYR A 6 -14.53 29.64 4.17
CA TYR A 6 -15.47 30.22 3.23
C TYR A 6 -16.75 29.39 3.21
N THR A 7 -17.91 30.07 3.32
CA THR A 7 -19.21 29.39 3.37
C THR A 7 -19.97 29.65 2.06
N ILE A 8 -20.34 28.57 1.37
CA ILE A 8 -21.23 28.61 0.21
C ILE A 8 -22.63 28.19 0.65
N ASN A 9 -23.50 29.15 0.90
CA ASN A 9 -24.85 28.86 1.41
C ASN A 9 -25.78 28.19 0.39
N ASN A 10 -25.59 28.48 -0.91
CA ASN A 10 -26.33 27.85 -2.00
C ASN A 10 -25.40 27.60 -3.18
N PRO A 11 -24.89 26.38 -3.35
CA PRO A 11 -23.98 26.05 -4.46
C PRO A 11 -24.59 26.34 -5.84
N ARG A 12 -25.88 26.10 -6.03
CA ARG A 12 -26.54 26.31 -7.31
C ARG A 12 -26.49 27.79 -7.73
N THR A 13 -26.83 28.70 -6.81
CA THR A 13 -26.76 30.14 -7.07
C THR A 13 -25.32 30.61 -7.22
N PHE A 14 -24.44 30.12 -6.35
CA PHE A 14 -23.03 30.53 -6.35
C PHE A 14 -22.31 30.17 -7.68
N PHE A 15 -22.57 28.98 -8.21
CA PHE A 15 -21.98 28.50 -9.46
C PHE A 15 -22.89 28.73 -10.69
N SER A 16 -23.99 29.44 -10.57
CA SER A 16 -24.94 29.70 -11.65
C SER A 16 -25.43 28.43 -12.37
N VAL A 17 -25.68 27.35 -11.61
CA VAL A 17 -26.08 26.06 -12.18
C VAL A 17 -27.58 26.10 -12.53
N PRO A 18 -28.00 25.73 -13.78
CA PRO A 18 -29.40 25.68 -14.19
C PRO A 18 -30.26 24.81 -13.28
N ALA A 19 -31.56 25.18 -13.13
CA ALA A 19 -32.47 24.51 -12.19
C ALA A 19 -32.68 23.02 -12.47
N GLY A 20 -32.56 22.58 -13.72
CA GLY A 20 -32.71 21.17 -14.12
C GLY A 20 -31.48 20.27 -13.92
N GLU A 21 -30.32 20.85 -13.60
CA GLU A 21 -29.09 20.11 -13.45
C GLU A 21 -28.87 19.66 -11.99
N THR A 22 -28.29 18.49 -11.79
CA THR A 22 -27.94 17.98 -10.47
C THR A 22 -26.49 18.27 -10.15
N ILE A 23 -26.21 18.94 -9.01
CA ILE A 23 -24.86 19.14 -8.52
C ILE A 23 -24.45 17.92 -7.73
N LEU A 24 -23.50 17.15 -8.24
CA LEU A 24 -23.00 15.93 -7.58
C LEU A 24 -21.81 16.22 -6.67
N LYS A 25 -20.95 17.16 -7.05
CA LYS A 25 -19.72 17.49 -6.32
C LYS A 25 -19.24 18.90 -6.69
N ILE A 26 -18.48 19.50 -5.78
CA ILE A 26 -17.80 20.78 -5.99
C ILE A 26 -16.30 20.49 -6.11
N ALA A 27 -15.67 20.92 -7.19
CA ALA A 27 -14.22 20.92 -7.31
C ALA A 27 -13.66 22.07 -6.45
N ILE A 28 -12.61 21.77 -5.68
CA ILE A 28 -11.95 22.77 -4.83
C ILE A 28 -10.45 22.76 -5.05
N LEU A 29 -9.85 23.92 -5.08
CA LEU A 29 -8.44 24.11 -5.24
C LEU A 29 -7.96 25.25 -4.33
N PHE A 30 -6.89 24.98 -3.57
CA PHE A 30 -6.21 26.02 -2.80
C PHE A 30 -4.89 26.38 -3.47
N ARG A 31 -4.61 27.69 -3.54
CA ARG A 31 -3.34 28.23 -4.04
C ARG A 31 -2.80 29.31 -3.11
N SER A 32 -1.46 29.40 -3.03
CA SER A 32 -0.81 30.57 -2.43
C SER A 32 -1.11 31.83 -3.26
N GLY A 33 -1.04 33.02 -2.63
CA GLY A 33 -1.30 34.28 -3.30
C GLY A 33 -0.37 34.56 -4.49
N ASN A 34 0.84 34.02 -4.50
CA ASN A 34 1.80 34.10 -5.60
C ASN A 34 1.65 32.96 -6.63
N GLY A 35 0.72 32.03 -6.43
CA GLY A 35 0.47 30.88 -7.31
C GLY A 35 1.47 29.75 -7.27
N ASN A 36 2.56 29.86 -6.53
CA ASN A 36 3.67 28.88 -6.50
C ASN A 36 3.30 27.60 -5.75
N LEU A 37 2.38 27.68 -4.80
CA LEU A 37 1.89 26.50 -4.08
C LEU A 37 0.45 26.20 -4.51
N LYS A 38 0.21 24.96 -4.87
CA LYS A 38 -1.11 24.42 -5.21
C LYS A 38 -1.36 23.19 -4.34
N GLN A 39 -2.49 23.15 -3.65
CA GLN A 39 -2.95 21.92 -3.01
C GLN A 39 -3.86 21.17 -3.98
N ALA A 40 -3.41 19.99 -4.33
CA ALA A 40 -4.16 19.01 -5.09
C ALA A 40 -4.07 17.66 -4.35
N ASN A 41 -4.66 16.62 -4.90
CA ASN A 41 -4.44 15.26 -4.43
C ASN A 41 -2.97 14.85 -4.61
N THR A 42 -2.54 13.80 -3.93
CA THR A 42 -1.16 13.26 -4.04
C THR A 42 -0.82 12.85 -5.48
N ASP A 43 -1.82 12.44 -6.26
CA ASP A 43 -1.70 12.09 -7.68
C ASP A 43 -1.84 13.31 -8.63
N GLY A 44 -1.97 14.52 -8.08
CA GLY A 44 -2.16 15.76 -8.83
C GLY A 44 -3.58 16.02 -9.33
N SER A 45 -4.53 15.09 -9.06
CA SER A 45 -5.94 15.27 -9.44
C SER A 45 -6.65 16.33 -8.61
N ASP A 46 -7.83 16.75 -9.06
CA ASP A 46 -8.64 17.74 -8.37
C ASP A 46 -9.29 17.20 -7.10
N MET A 47 -9.39 18.02 -6.08
CA MET A 47 -10.14 17.74 -4.85
C MET A 47 -11.62 18.02 -5.06
N TYR A 48 -12.49 17.14 -4.54
CA TYR A 48 -13.94 17.27 -4.66
C TYR A 48 -14.64 17.17 -3.33
N ILE A 49 -15.66 18.05 -3.12
CA ILE A 49 -16.58 17.97 -2.00
C ILE A 49 -17.91 17.42 -2.55
N PRO A 50 -18.43 16.28 -2.03
CA PRO A 50 -19.72 15.76 -2.48
C PRO A 50 -20.86 16.69 -2.04
N VAL A 51 -21.88 16.84 -2.91
CA VAL A 51 -23.10 17.57 -2.61
C VAL A 51 -24.25 16.58 -2.42
N TYR A 52 -24.89 16.63 -1.29
CA TYR A 52 -26.00 15.74 -0.96
C TYR A 52 -27.33 16.36 -1.39
N THR A 53 -28.11 15.62 -2.17
CA THR A 53 -29.45 16.02 -2.62
C THR A 53 -30.57 15.46 -1.72
N THR A 54 -30.21 14.72 -0.67
CA THR A 54 -31.18 14.08 0.24
C THR A 54 -31.56 14.99 1.38
N THR A 55 -32.78 14.79 1.92
CA THR A 55 -33.33 15.53 3.08
C THR A 55 -32.41 15.40 4.30
N ILE A 56 -31.82 14.25 4.49
CA ILE A 56 -30.84 13.96 5.54
C ILE A 56 -29.60 13.27 4.96
N ALA A 57 -28.43 13.64 5.46
CA ALA A 57 -27.15 12.95 5.25
C ALA A 57 -26.35 13.02 6.54
N THR A 58 -25.51 12.03 6.81
CA THR A 58 -24.61 12.02 7.96
C THR A 58 -23.21 11.61 7.54
N LYS A 59 -22.21 12.12 8.25
CA LYS A 59 -20.80 11.84 8.07
C LYS A 59 -20.06 11.92 9.40
N PHE A 60 -19.01 11.11 9.54
CA PHE A 60 -18.05 11.35 10.61
C PHE A 60 -17.20 12.58 10.29
N SER A 61 -17.13 13.52 11.23
CA SER A 61 -16.17 14.63 11.21
C SER A 61 -14.94 14.34 12.07
N VAL A 62 -15.06 13.38 12.99
CA VAL A 62 -13.94 12.81 13.77
C VAL A 62 -14.14 11.28 13.79
N PRO A 63 -13.14 10.50 13.37
CA PRO A 63 -11.89 10.92 12.72
C PRO A 63 -12.13 11.80 11.50
N ALA A 64 -11.16 12.67 11.17
CA ALA A 64 -11.30 13.58 10.06
C ALA A 64 -11.65 12.81 8.78
N PHE A 65 -12.63 13.30 8.04
CA PHE A 65 -13.04 12.75 6.77
C PHE A 65 -11.83 12.70 5.82
N GLN A 66 -11.50 11.50 5.36
CA GLN A 66 -10.53 11.34 4.29
C GLN A 66 -11.27 11.51 2.97
N PRO A 67 -10.85 12.46 2.14
CA PRO A 67 -11.55 12.72 0.88
C PRO A 67 -11.53 11.50 -0.03
N THR A 68 -12.60 11.30 -0.79
CA THR A 68 -12.79 10.15 -1.70
C THR A 68 -11.78 10.09 -2.87
N PHE A 69 -10.93 11.09 -2.98
CA PHE A 69 -9.86 11.17 -3.97
C PHE A 69 -8.50 10.65 -3.47
N ILE A 70 -8.37 10.34 -2.17
CA ILE A 70 -7.22 9.54 -1.71
C ILE A 70 -7.54 8.10 -2.09
N PRO A 71 -6.87 7.51 -3.09
CA PRO A 71 -7.23 6.18 -3.59
C PRO A 71 -7.02 5.11 -2.52
N VAL A 72 -6.09 5.33 -1.60
CA VAL A 72 -5.81 4.45 -0.45
C VAL A 72 -5.86 5.29 0.81
N PRO A 73 -6.97 5.29 1.56
CA PRO A 73 -7.07 6.00 2.83
C PRO A 73 -6.01 5.55 3.83
N GLU A 74 -5.52 6.47 4.63
CA GLU A 74 -4.64 6.12 5.74
C GLU A 74 -5.40 5.25 6.75
N PRO A 75 -4.83 4.13 7.20
CA PRO A 75 -5.47 3.26 8.16
C PRO A 75 -5.60 3.94 9.52
N ILE A 76 -6.74 3.75 10.19
CA ILE A 76 -6.91 4.10 11.59
C ILE A 76 -6.19 3.03 12.41
N SER A 77 -5.04 3.37 12.99
CA SER A 77 -4.24 2.47 13.82
C SER A 77 -4.71 2.52 15.27
N LYS A 78 -5.18 1.39 15.81
CA LYS A 78 -5.67 1.22 17.17
C LYS A 78 -5.21 -0.11 17.77
N GLN A 79 -5.16 -0.17 19.10
CA GLN A 79 -4.92 -1.40 19.85
C GLN A 79 -5.97 -1.60 20.95
N VAL A 80 -6.06 -2.81 21.45
CA VAL A 80 -6.96 -3.13 22.56
C VAL A 80 -6.62 -2.26 23.77
N GLY A 81 -7.64 -1.62 24.33
CA GLY A 81 -7.53 -0.65 25.43
C GLY A 81 -7.52 0.82 24.97
N ASP A 82 -7.30 1.09 23.69
CA ASP A 82 -7.38 2.46 23.16
C ASP A 82 -8.82 2.97 23.14
N ASN A 83 -8.95 4.29 23.25
CA ASN A 83 -10.19 4.97 22.95
C ASN A 83 -10.19 5.49 21.50
N ILE A 84 -11.38 5.60 20.93
CA ILE A 84 -11.57 6.27 19.64
C ILE A 84 -12.56 7.41 19.78
N ASN A 85 -12.09 8.64 19.54
CA ASN A 85 -12.97 9.81 19.50
C ASN A 85 -13.79 9.78 18.22
N LEU A 86 -15.11 9.88 18.37
CA LEU A 86 -16.06 9.88 17.27
C LEU A 86 -16.92 11.13 17.35
N THR A 87 -17.11 11.79 16.22
CA THR A 87 -18.13 12.82 16.06
C THR A 87 -18.80 12.65 14.71
N ALA A 88 -20.07 12.35 14.71
CA ALA A 88 -20.91 12.34 13.53
C ALA A 88 -21.69 13.65 13.43
N ILE A 89 -21.77 14.18 12.21
CA ILE A 89 -22.55 15.38 11.90
C ILE A 89 -23.62 15.05 10.84
N ALA A 90 -24.76 15.71 10.92
CA ALA A 90 -25.80 15.64 9.91
C ALA A 90 -26.04 17.03 9.28
N ASN A 91 -26.43 17.02 8.01
CA ASN A 91 -26.71 18.26 7.24
C ASN A 91 -27.97 19.01 7.71
N SER A 92 -28.80 18.37 8.53
CA SER A 92 -30.03 18.93 9.14
C SER A 92 -30.20 18.36 10.55
N THR A 93 -31.00 18.99 11.37
CA THR A 93 -31.41 18.42 12.67
C THR A 93 -32.17 17.12 12.40
N ALA A 94 -31.59 16.01 12.83
CA ALA A 94 -32.20 14.69 12.72
C ALA A 94 -33.19 14.44 13.85
N GLU A 95 -34.30 13.75 13.57
CA GLU A 95 -35.21 13.25 14.61
C GLU A 95 -34.50 12.31 15.56
N ASN A 96 -33.57 11.50 15.02
CA ASN A 96 -32.73 10.61 15.82
C ASN A 96 -31.38 10.43 15.16
N MET A 97 -30.31 10.48 15.96
CA MET A 97 -28.94 10.05 15.56
C MET A 97 -28.45 8.94 16.48
N LYS A 98 -27.75 7.96 15.91
CA LYS A 98 -27.11 6.87 16.62
C LYS A 98 -25.70 6.63 16.14
N ILE A 99 -24.84 6.14 17.03
CA ILE A 99 -23.53 5.57 16.70
C ILE A 99 -23.52 4.14 17.19
N TYR A 100 -23.11 3.23 16.27
CA TYR A 100 -22.97 1.81 16.55
C TYR A 100 -21.51 1.41 16.51
N LEU A 101 -21.11 0.50 17.39
CA LEU A 101 -19.86 -0.25 17.31
C LEU A 101 -20.20 -1.73 17.13
N ASN A 102 -19.80 -2.32 16.03
CA ASN A 102 -20.08 -3.72 15.67
C ASN A 102 -21.57 -4.09 15.81
N GLY A 103 -22.43 -3.20 15.36
CA GLY A 103 -23.89 -3.40 15.43
C GLY A 103 -24.55 -3.06 16.77
N THR A 104 -23.78 -2.78 17.82
CA THR A 104 -24.30 -2.37 19.14
C THR A 104 -24.35 -0.85 19.23
N VAL A 105 -25.49 -0.29 19.64
CA VAL A 105 -25.63 1.16 19.87
C VAL A 105 -24.75 1.56 21.05
N ILE A 106 -23.82 2.48 20.83
CA ILE A 106 -22.95 3.05 21.85
C ILE A 106 -23.32 4.49 22.22
N GLN A 107 -24.06 5.15 21.34
CA GLN A 107 -24.59 6.48 21.62
C GLN A 107 -25.87 6.72 20.81
N ASN A 108 -26.82 7.49 21.41
CA ASN A 108 -28.12 7.82 20.83
C ASN A 108 -28.59 9.17 21.31
N ALA A 109 -29.12 10.01 20.42
CA ALA A 109 -29.75 11.28 20.77
C ALA A 109 -30.86 11.67 19.78
N ASN A 110 -31.88 12.39 20.27
CA ASN A 110 -32.97 12.90 19.46
C ASN A 110 -32.83 14.42 19.24
N ASN A 111 -33.35 14.88 18.10
CA ASN A 111 -33.39 16.31 17.74
C ASN A 111 -32.03 16.99 17.77
N VAL A 112 -31.00 16.30 17.21
CA VAL A 112 -29.63 16.79 17.12
C VAL A 112 -29.13 16.74 15.70
N ASN A 113 -28.10 17.53 15.39
CA ASN A 113 -27.36 17.45 14.14
C ASN A 113 -25.88 17.05 14.36
N THR A 114 -25.52 16.79 15.61
CA THR A 114 -24.14 16.35 15.97
C THR A 114 -24.27 15.35 17.12
N LEU A 115 -23.51 14.25 16.99
CA LEU A 115 -23.47 13.20 18.02
C LEU A 115 -22.03 12.73 18.19
N SER A 116 -21.54 12.68 19.44
CA SER A 116 -20.17 12.27 19.76
C SER A 116 -20.16 11.07 20.70
N ALA A 117 -19.14 10.21 20.54
CA ALA A 117 -18.87 9.08 21.42
C ALA A 117 -17.35 8.88 21.56
N ASN A 118 -16.93 8.23 22.65
CA ASN A 118 -15.53 7.90 22.91
C ASN A 118 -15.42 6.50 23.54
N PRO A 119 -15.78 5.43 22.80
CA PRO A 119 -15.71 4.08 23.34
C PRO A 119 -14.28 3.60 23.50
N THR A 120 -14.05 2.76 24.53
CA THR A 120 -12.83 1.96 24.68
C THR A 120 -12.95 0.70 23.82
N LEU A 121 -11.92 0.42 23.04
CA LEU A 121 -11.86 -0.71 22.11
C LEU A 121 -11.35 -1.96 22.84
N SER A 122 -12.22 -2.87 23.20
CA SER A 122 -11.89 -4.07 23.98
C SER A 122 -11.69 -5.33 23.14
N THR A 123 -12.16 -5.33 21.90
CA THR A 123 -12.13 -6.53 21.02
C THR A 123 -11.10 -6.33 19.92
N PRO A 124 -10.12 -7.25 19.77
CA PRO A 124 -9.16 -7.18 18.66
C PRO A 124 -9.81 -7.59 17.32
N GLY A 125 -9.12 -7.25 16.23
CA GLY A 125 -9.55 -7.56 14.88
C GLY A 125 -10.28 -6.41 14.19
N ASN A 126 -10.94 -6.72 13.08
CA ASN A 126 -11.65 -5.73 12.28
C ASN A 126 -12.90 -5.22 13.00
N GLN A 127 -13.02 -3.92 13.09
CA GLN A 127 -14.12 -3.22 13.73
C GLN A 127 -14.90 -2.39 12.71
N THR A 128 -16.21 -2.24 12.96
CA THR A 128 -17.10 -1.40 12.16
C THR A 128 -17.82 -0.42 13.07
N ILE A 129 -17.69 0.86 12.77
CA ILE A 129 -18.46 1.92 13.42
C ILE A 129 -19.41 2.53 12.39
N VAL A 130 -20.68 2.67 12.74
CA VAL A 130 -21.71 3.24 11.88
C VAL A 130 -22.35 4.43 12.59
N ALA A 131 -22.36 5.58 11.91
CA ALA A 131 -23.22 6.70 12.27
C ALA A 131 -24.53 6.59 11.48
N GLU A 132 -25.64 6.80 12.14
CA GLU A 132 -26.98 6.77 11.56
C GLU A 132 -27.70 8.07 11.90
N ALA A 133 -28.39 8.66 10.91
CA ALA A 133 -29.28 9.81 11.12
C ALA A 133 -30.63 9.57 10.41
N THR A 134 -31.73 9.83 11.13
CA THR A 134 -33.09 9.64 10.62
C THR A 134 -33.86 10.97 10.68
N LEU A 135 -34.54 11.29 9.57
CA LEU A 135 -35.43 12.43 9.47
C LEU A 135 -36.61 12.09 8.53
N THR A 136 -37.85 12.35 8.97
CA THR A 136 -39.08 12.12 8.19
C THR A 136 -39.11 10.73 7.50
N GLY A 137 -38.81 9.67 8.29
CA GLY A 137 -38.80 8.29 7.82
C GLY A 137 -37.62 7.93 6.91
N THR A 138 -36.74 8.86 6.60
CA THR A 138 -35.52 8.60 5.80
C THR A 138 -34.32 8.41 6.71
N THR A 139 -33.63 7.30 6.56
CA THR A 139 -32.39 6.99 7.30
C THR A 139 -31.19 7.02 6.37
N ARG A 140 -30.08 7.58 6.83
CA ARG A 140 -28.78 7.59 6.16
C ARG A 140 -27.69 7.22 7.13
N THR A 141 -26.65 6.58 6.62
CA THR A 141 -25.52 6.08 7.41
C THR A 141 -24.19 6.49 6.82
N ASP A 142 -23.20 6.59 7.68
CA ASP A 142 -21.77 6.63 7.33
C ASP A 142 -21.02 5.56 8.11
N THR A 143 -19.99 4.97 7.50
CA THR A 143 -19.32 3.80 8.07
C THR A 143 -17.80 3.96 8.09
N LEU A 144 -17.21 3.73 9.24
CA LEU A 144 -15.75 3.58 9.43
C LEU A 144 -15.41 2.11 9.63
N ARG A 145 -14.33 1.64 9.00
CA ARG A 145 -13.75 0.32 9.21
C ARG A 145 -12.28 0.49 9.56
N PHE A 146 -11.82 -0.24 10.56
CA PHE A 146 -10.44 -0.20 11.02
C PHE A 146 -10.08 -1.47 11.78
N PHE A 147 -8.79 -1.66 12.00
CA PHE A 147 -8.26 -2.81 12.72
C PHE A 147 -7.85 -2.40 14.14
N VAL A 148 -8.22 -3.22 15.12
CA VAL A 148 -7.77 -3.11 16.51
C VAL A 148 -6.78 -4.24 16.77
N ALA A 149 -5.53 -3.88 17.02
CA ALA A 149 -4.48 -4.86 17.27
C ALA A 149 -4.54 -5.40 18.70
N SER A 150 -4.30 -6.71 18.84
CA SER A 150 -3.85 -7.29 20.12
C SER A 150 -2.35 -7.08 20.30
N ALA A 151 -1.85 -7.29 21.50
CA ALA A 151 -0.41 -7.42 21.72
C ALA A 151 0.15 -8.55 20.83
N PRO A 152 1.33 -8.36 20.21
CA PRO A 152 1.92 -9.41 19.38
C PRO A 152 2.28 -10.62 20.22
N VAL A 153 2.14 -11.81 19.64
CA VAL A 153 2.61 -13.04 20.25
C VAL A 153 4.14 -13.00 20.29
N VAL A 154 4.71 -13.29 21.46
CA VAL A 154 6.17 -13.40 21.62
C VAL A 154 6.57 -14.86 21.39
N ALA A 155 7.35 -15.12 20.34
CA ALA A 155 7.82 -16.46 19.99
C ALA A 155 9.20 -16.40 19.31
N PRO A 156 10.11 -17.37 19.60
CA PRO A 156 11.40 -17.43 18.94
C PRO A 156 11.25 -17.67 17.42
N LEU A 157 12.27 -17.29 16.67
CA LEU A 157 12.33 -17.62 15.24
C LEU A 157 12.25 -19.15 15.05
N PRO A 158 11.54 -19.63 14.03
CA PRO A 158 11.63 -21.02 13.62
C PRO A 158 13.08 -21.42 13.29
N ALA A 159 13.44 -22.66 13.58
CA ALA A 159 14.81 -23.14 13.32
C ALA A 159 15.13 -23.10 11.81
N GLY A 160 16.34 -22.63 11.48
CA GLY A 160 16.86 -22.64 10.11
C GLY A 160 16.35 -21.50 9.22
N VAL A 161 15.51 -20.60 9.71
CA VAL A 161 15.10 -19.41 8.93
C VAL A 161 16.19 -18.33 8.94
N ARG A 162 16.18 -17.50 7.92
CA ARG A 162 17.02 -16.30 7.74
C ARG A 162 16.15 -15.09 7.45
N ASP A 163 16.72 -13.91 7.46
CA ASP A 163 16.04 -12.69 7.08
C ASP A 163 15.39 -12.82 5.69
N GLY A 164 14.22 -12.23 5.52
CA GLY A 164 13.50 -12.23 4.27
C GLY A 164 12.53 -13.40 4.09
N ILE A 165 12.39 -13.87 2.87
CA ILE A 165 11.42 -14.89 2.46
C ILE A 165 12.06 -16.28 2.58
N ASN A 166 11.49 -17.14 3.43
CA ASN A 166 11.92 -18.52 3.58
C ASN A 166 10.85 -19.47 3.01
N TYR A 167 11.13 -20.04 1.85
CA TYR A 167 10.26 -21.03 1.20
C TYR A 167 10.36 -22.38 1.92
N GLU A 168 9.20 -22.98 2.23
CA GLU A 168 9.15 -24.25 2.95
C GLU A 168 8.94 -25.45 1.98
N PRO A 169 9.36 -26.66 2.39
CA PRO A 169 9.07 -27.88 1.62
C PRO A 169 7.57 -28.04 1.34
N GLY A 170 7.23 -28.53 0.15
CA GLY A 170 5.83 -28.67 -0.30
C GLY A 170 5.29 -27.46 -1.05
N ASN A 171 6.02 -26.34 -1.08
CA ASN A 171 5.71 -25.15 -1.88
C ASN A 171 4.33 -24.51 -1.62
N THR A 172 3.72 -24.78 -0.46
CA THR A 172 2.40 -24.23 -0.08
C THR A 172 2.48 -23.28 1.10
N SER A 173 3.69 -22.99 1.59
CA SER A 173 3.93 -22.09 2.73
C SER A 173 5.27 -21.39 2.61
N VAL A 174 5.35 -20.25 3.31
CA VAL A 174 6.57 -19.46 3.49
C VAL A 174 6.66 -18.97 4.94
N VAL A 175 7.88 -18.73 5.41
CA VAL A 175 8.10 -17.94 6.63
C VAL A 175 8.74 -16.62 6.23
N LEU A 176 8.07 -15.53 6.53
CA LEU A 176 8.60 -14.17 6.40
C LEU A 176 9.31 -13.79 7.70
N VAL A 177 10.50 -13.20 7.58
CA VAL A 177 11.31 -12.73 8.71
C VAL A 177 11.79 -11.32 8.42
N LEU A 178 11.41 -10.37 9.28
CA LEU A 178 11.79 -8.96 9.17
C LEU A 178 12.60 -8.54 10.40
N ASN A 179 13.80 -8.01 10.20
CA ASN A 179 14.53 -7.30 11.24
C ASN A 179 13.97 -5.88 11.38
N ALA A 180 13.27 -5.61 12.49
CA ALA A 180 12.68 -4.31 12.77
C ALA A 180 12.67 -4.03 14.28
N PRO A 181 13.83 -3.72 14.86
CA PRO A 181 13.95 -3.45 16.28
C PRO A 181 13.20 -2.17 16.67
N GLY A 182 12.69 -2.15 17.91
CA GLY A 182 12.01 -0.98 18.47
C GLY A 182 10.60 -0.74 17.91
N LYS A 183 10.04 -1.66 17.11
CA LYS A 183 8.67 -1.57 16.63
C LYS A 183 7.70 -2.24 17.61
N ASN A 184 6.45 -1.75 17.60
CA ASN A 184 5.40 -2.25 18.50
C ASN A 184 4.56 -3.34 17.84
N ARG A 185 4.39 -3.28 16.52
CA ARG A 185 3.56 -4.20 15.74
C ARG A 185 4.02 -4.25 14.29
N VAL A 186 4.00 -5.44 13.71
CA VAL A 186 4.15 -5.64 12.26
C VAL A 186 3.06 -6.58 11.80
N SER A 187 2.39 -6.24 10.71
CA SER A 187 1.42 -7.09 10.02
C SER A 187 1.83 -7.25 8.57
N VAL A 188 1.40 -8.34 7.93
CA VAL A 188 1.56 -8.53 6.49
C VAL A 188 0.24 -8.18 5.81
N ILE A 189 0.27 -7.32 4.81
CA ILE A 189 -0.87 -6.99 3.95
C ILE A 189 -0.53 -7.39 2.51
N GLY A 190 -1.51 -7.86 1.75
CA GLY A 190 -1.26 -8.32 0.40
C GLY A 190 -2.45 -9.03 -0.24
N ASP A 191 -2.21 -9.76 -1.31
CA ASP A 191 -3.22 -10.56 -2.00
C ASP A 191 -3.25 -12.02 -1.55
N PHE A 192 -2.73 -12.32 -0.38
CA PHE A 192 -2.87 -13.64 0.26
C PHE A 192 -4.34 -13.98 0.54
N PRO A 193 -4.70 -15.26 0.62
CA PRO A 193 -6.07 -15.69 0.93
C PRO A 193 -6.62 -15.01 2.19
N GLY A 194 -7.64 -14.16 2.02
CA GLY A 194 -8.31 -13.44 3.11
C GLY A 194 -7.60 -12.16 3.60
N SER A 195 -6.45 -11.78 3.08
CA SER A 195 -5.76 -10.54 3.47
C SER A 195 -6.39 -9.30 2.82
N ASN A 196 -6.64 -9.34 1.51
CA ASN A 196 -7.29 -8.26 0.74
C ASN A 196 -6.68 -6.86 0.98
N TRP A 197 -5.36 -6.78 1.17
CA TRP A 197 -4.61 -5.53 1.42
C TRP A 197 -5.00 -4.75 2.68
N ILE A 198 -5.74 -5.38 3.59
CA ILE A 198 -6.09 -4.81 4.89
C ILE A 198 -5.50 -5.66 6.02
N GLU A 199 -5.28 -5.03 7.16
CA GLU A 199 -4.77 -5.72 8.33
C GLU A 199 -5.77 -6.78 8.81
N GLN A 200 -5.27 -8.00 9.10
CA GLN A 200 -6.06 -9.14 9.55
C GLN A 200 -5.34 -9.84 10.69
N THR A 201 -6.08 -10.40 11.63
CA THR A 201 -5.51 -11.09 12.80
C THR A 201 -4.53 -12.21 12.42
N ASN A 202 -4.84 -12.97 11.35
CA ASN A 202 -4.00 -14.07 10.90
C ASN A 202 -2.69 -13.63 10.24
N TYR A 203 -2.56 -12.35 9.92
CA TYR A 203 -1.40 -11.76 9.28
C TYR A 203 -0.60 -10.82 10.19
N VAL A 204 -0.93 -10.80 11.50
CA VAL A 204 -0.08 -10.14 12.52
C VAL A 204 1.13 -11.01 12.78
N MET A 205 2.33 -10.44 12.72
CA MET A 205 3.59 -11.17 12.91
C MET A 205 3.89 -11.42 14.39
N ASN A 206 4.53 -12.54 14.67
CA ASN A 206 5.10 -12.84 15.98
C ASN A 206 6.35 -11.99 16.19
N LYS A 207 6.58 -11.56 17.43
CA LYS A 207 7.76 -10.81 17.87
C LYS A 207 8.76 -11.74 18.57
N THR A 208 10.05 -11.62 18.28
CA THR A 208 11.05 -12.41 19.00
C THR A 208 11.25 -11.92 20.44
N PRO A 209 11.69 -12.80 21.39
CA PRO A 209 11.91 -12.41 22.78
C PRO A 209 12.95 -11.30 23.00
N ASP A 210 13.91 -11.14 22.08
CA ASP A 210 14.92 -10.06 22.08
C ASP A 210 14.40 -8.75 21.48
N ASN A 211 13.15 -8.73 20.97
CA ASN A 211 12.48 -7.61 20.33
C ASN A 211 13.14 -7.08 19.03
N ASN A 212 13.96 -7.87 18.37
CA ASN A 212 14.68 -7.44 17.18
C ASN A 212 13.99 -7.88 15.88
N TYR A 213 13.32 -9.05 15.92
CA TYR A 213 12.75 -9.66 14.73
C TYR A 213 11.25 -9.86 14.83
N TRP A 214 10.64 -9.87 13.64
CA TRP A 214 9.24 -10.19 13.42
C TRP A 214 9.15 -11.33 12.42
N TRP A 215 8.28 -12.30 12.65
CA TRP A 215 8.13 -13.42 11.75
C TRP A 215 6.69 -13.91 11.66
N LEU A 216 6.34 -14.43 10.47
CA LEU A 216 5.03 -15.00 10.21
C LEU A 216 5.16 -16.18 9.26
N ARG A 217 4.51 -17.30 9.59
CA ARG A 217 4.30 -18.38 8.62
C ARG A 217 2.98 -18.16 7.89
N ILE A 218 3.03 -18.07 6.57
CA ILE A 218 1.86 -17.99 5.71
C ILE A 218 1.69 -19.34 5.03
N THR A 219 0.49 -19.91 5.09
CA THR A 219 0.14 -21.22 4.55
C THR A 219 -1.00 -21.12 3.54
N GLY A 220 -1.27 -22.22 2.82
CA GLY A 220 -2.35 -22.25 1.84
C GLY A 220 -2.01 -21.55 0.52
N LEU A 221 -0.72 -21.38 0.23
CA LEU A 221 -0.26 -20.81 -1.02
C LEU A 221 -0.37 -21.83 -2.16
N THR A 222 -0.69 -21.34 -3.34
CA THR A 222 -0.69 -22.15 -4.57
C THR A 222 0.70 -22.14 -5.20
N PRO A 223 1.35 -23.30 -5.40
CA PRO A 223 2.64 -23.39 -6.05
C PRO A 223 2.65 -22.74 -7.45
N GLY A 224 3.66 -21.93 -7.73
CA GLY A 224 3.79 -21.22 -9.00
C GLY A 224 2.98 -19.92 -9.12
N GLN A 225 2.12 -19.61 -8.14
CA GLN A 225 1.41 -18.34 -8.10
C GLN A 225 2.27 -17.25 -7.45
N GLU A 226 2.27 -16.06 -8.06
CA GLU A 226 2.87 -14.87 -7.47
C GLU A 226 1.91 -14.22 -6.48
N TYR A 227 2.41 -13.90 -5.29
CA TYR A 227 1.70 -13.16 -4.25
C TYR A 227 2.39 -11.83 -3.99
N SER A 228 1.58 -10.77 -3.99
CA SER A 228 2.04 -9.39 -3.75
C SER A 228 1.82 -9.02 -2.30
N PHE A 229 2.80 -8.39 -1.64
CA PHE A 229 2.68 -8.04 -0.23
C PHE A 229 3.56 -6.88 0.21
N GLN A 230 3.23 -6.35 1.37
CA GLN A 230 4.02 -5.37 2.13
C GLN A 230 3.94 -5.70 3.62
N TYR A 231 4.91 -5.20 4.38
CA TYR A 231 4.79 -5.08 5.82
C TYR A 231 4.07 -3.77 6.18
N LEU A 232 3.10 -3.85 7.07
CA LEU A 232 2.47 -2.71 7.72
C LEU A 232 3.04 -2.58 9.12
N VAL A 233 3.96 -1.65 9.30
CA VAL A 233 4.69 -1.43 10.55
C VAL A 233 3.98 -0.37 11.38
N ASP A 234 3.74 -0.67 12.67
CA ASP A 234 3.03 0.18 13.62
C ASP A 234 1.67 0.69 13.10
N GLY A 235 1.07 -0.07 12.16
CA GLY A 235 -0.25 0.20 11.59
C GLY A 235 -0.35 1.34 10.59
N THR A 236 0.77 1.96 10.21
CA THR A 236 0.78 3.12 9.29
C THR A 236 1.87 3.04 8.23
N LEU A 237 3.08 2.63 8.58
CA LEU A 237 4.21 2.59 7.65
C LEU A 237 4.16 1.32 6.80
N LYS A 238 4.01 1.47 5.49
CA LYS A 238 4.07 0.37 4.51
C LYS A 238 5.49 0.23 3.98
N VAL A 239 6.03 -0.98 4.03
CA VAL A 239 7.41 -1.29 3.61
C VAL A 239 7.41 -2.57 2.80
N GLY A 240 8.12 -2.57 1.66
CA GLY A 240 8.41 -3.79 0.92
C GLY A 240 9.40 -4.68 1.69
N GLU A 241 9.47 -5.95 1.30
CA GLU A 241 10.44 -6.91 1.84
C GLU A 241 11.85 -6.58 1.32
N PRO A 242 12.82 -6.25 2.19
CA PRO A 242 14.18 -5.85 1.75
C PRO A 242 14.94 -6.91 0.94
N TYR A 243 14.61 -8.18 1.13
CA TYR A 243 15.23 -9.33 0.45
C TYR A 243 14.36 -9.88 -0.69
N ALA A 244 13.34 -9.13 -1.14
CA ALA A 244 12.52 -9.55 -2.26
C ALA A 244 13.34 -9.62 -3.55
N GLU A 245 13.09 -10.65 -4.35
CA GLU A 245 13.71 -10.87 -5.66
C GLU A 245 12.90 -10.23 -6.81
N LYS A 246 11.73 -9.66 -6.50
CA LYS A 246 10.87 -8.94 -7.43
C LYS A 246 10.04 -7.91 -6.69
N ILE A 247 10.00 -6.71 -7.25
CA ILE A 247 9.26 -5.55 -6.74
C ILE A 247 8.27 -5.07 -7.82
N LEU A 248 7.14 -4.52 -7.38
CA LEU A 248 6.25 -3.72 -8.21
C LEU A 248 6.36 -2.27 -7.76
N ASP A 249 6.69 -1.39 -8.69
CA ASP A 249 6.81 0.05 -8.47
C ASP A 249 5.61 0.80 -9.09
N PRO A 250 4.81 1.52 -8.31
CA PRO A 250 3.63 2.23 -8.82
C PRO A 250 3.96 3.34 -9.82
N PHE A 251 5.20 3.84 -9.81
CA PHE A 251 5.60 4.99 -10.63
C PHE A 251 6.34 4.57 -11.90
N ASN A 252 7.08 3.47 -11.85
CA ASN A 252 8.01 3.11 -12.92
C ASN A 252 7.59 1.87 -13.72
N ASP A 253 6.83 0.92 -13.17
CA ASP A 253 6.38 -0.28 -13.89
C ASP A 253 5.58 0.04 -15.17
N GLY A 254 4.89 1.18 -15.19
CA GLY A 254 4.14 1.62 -16.36
C GLY A 254 5.01 1.90 -17.61
N PHE A 255 6.33 2.06 -17.46
CA PHE A 255 7.29 2.23 -18.56
C PHE A 255 7.85 0.89 -19.05
N ILE A 256 7.65 -0.21 -18.30
CA ILE A 256 8.13 -1.54 -18.70
C ILE A 256 7.18 -2.11 -19.76
N THR A 257 7.70 -2.36 -20.96
CA THR A 257 6.92 -2.93 -22.04
C THR A 257 6.81 -4.45 -21.94
N ALA A 258 5.80 -5.03 -22.58
CA ALA A 258 5.67 -6.49 -22.65
C ALA A 258 6.82 -7.19 -23.41
N SER A 259 7.61 -6.46 -24.21
CA SER A 259 8.82 -6.98 -24.84
C SER A 259 10.00 -7.06 -23.86
N THR A 260 10.07 -6.13 -22.89
CA THR A 260 11.10 -6.12 -21.85
C THR A 260 10.79 -7.15 -20.77
N TYR A 261 9.57 -7.13 -20.23
CA TYR A 261 9.12 -8.09 -19.21
C TYR A 261 7.73 -8.62 -19.54
N PRO A 262 7.60 -9.76 -20.21
CA PRO A 262 6.30 -10.36 -20.55
C PRO A 262 5.55 -10.81 -19.30
N GLY A 263 4.30 -10.32 -19.13
CA GLY A 263 3.44 -10.79 -18.04
C GLY A 263 3.83 -10.31 -16.65
N ILE A 264 4.41 -9.10 -16.54
CA ILE A 264 4.60 -8.46 -15.24
C ILE A 264 3.27 -8.40 -14.48
N LYS A 265 3.29 -8.78 -13.20
CA LYS A 265 2.09 -8.72 -12.36
C LYS A 265 1.66 -7.24 -12.21
N PRO A 266 0.37 -6.92 -12.42
CA PRO A 266 -0.09 -5.54 -12.26
C PRO A 266 0.09 -5.05 -10.82
N TYR A 267 0.48 -3.79 -10.68
CA TYR A 267 0.50 -3.10 -9.39
C TYR A 267 -0.92 -3.05 -8.80
N PRO A 268 -1.12 -3.29 -7.49
CA PRO A 268 -2.43 -3.28 -6.83
C PRO A 268 -2.97 -1.85 -6.61
N THR A 269 -3.21 -1.14 -7.69
CA THR A 269 -3.68 0.26 -7.70
C THR A 269 -4.99 0.42 -6.90
N GLY A 270 -5.04 1.43 -6.03
CA GLY A 270 -6.21 1.69 -5.19
C GLY A 270 -6.30 0.82 -3.93
N LEU A 271 -5.40 -0.16 -3.75
CA LEU A 271 -5.37 -1.03 -2.58
C LEU A 271 -4.19 -0.71 -1.64
N THR A 272 -3.07 -0.25 -2.21
CA THR A 272 -1.90 0.15 -1.43
C THR A 272 -1.11 1.27 -2.12
N THR A 273 -0.04 1.73 -1.46
CA THR A 273 0.91 2.75 -1.96
C THR A 273 2.33 2.29 -1.69
N GLY A 274 3.30 2.84 -2.42
CA GLY A 274 4.73 2.48 -2.29
C GLY A 274 5.08 1.15 -2.94
N ASN A 275 6.33 0.75 -2.85
CA ASN A 275 6.84 -0.47 -3.48
C ASN A 275 6.26 -1.73 -2.85
N VAL A 276 5.88 -2.67 -3.71
CA VAL A 276 5.22 -3.93 -3.33
C VAL A 276 6.12 -5.09 -3.68
N SER A 277 6.36 -5.98 -2.71
CA SER A 277 7.17 -7.17 -2.90
C SER A 277 6.36 -8.33 -3.45
N ILE A 278 7.01 -9.17 -4.24
CA ILE A 278 6.45 -10.40 -4.78
C ILE A 278 7.16 -11.60 -4.16
N LEU A 279 6.40 -12.61 -3.82
CA LEU A 279 6.91 -13.95 -3.55
C LEU A 279 6.21 -14.98 -4.46
N GLN A 280 6.93 -16.05 -4.80
CA GLN A 280 6.41 -17.14 -5.60
C GLN A 280 6.98 -18.47 -5.11
N THR A 281 6.15 -19.31 -4.50
CA THR A 281 6.56 -20.68 -4.18
C THR A 281 6.69 -21.49 -5.47
N ASN A 282 7.62 -22.44 -5.51
CA ASN A 282 7.85 -23.26 -6.69
C ASN A 282 8.12 -22.43 -7.98
N ALA A 283 8.86 -21.32 -7.83
CA ALA A 283 9.33 -20.57 -9.00
C ALA A 283 10.21 -21.46 -9.88
N PRO A 284 10.10 -21.40 -11.22
CA PRO A 284 10.94 -22.17 -12.10
C PRO A 284 12.43 -21.85 -11.90
N ALA A 285 13.23 -22.87 -11.67
CA ALA A 285 14.68 -22.68 -11.59
C ALA A 285 15.24 -22.35 -12.99
N TYR A 286 16.21 -21.43 -13.04
CA TYR A 286 16.92 -21.16 -14.27
C TYR A 286 17.88 -22.32 -14.61
N ASN A 287 17.76 -22.86 -15.83
CA ASN A 287 18.63 -23.92 -16.31
C ASN A 287 19.91 -23.34 -16.92
N TRP A 288 20.99 -23.39 -16.15
CA TRP A 288 22.33 -22.99 -16.64
C TRP A 288 22.80 -23.93 -17.72
N THR A 289 23.09 -23.40 -18.92
CA THR A 289 23.63 -24.17 -20.04
C THR A 289 25.14 -24.27 -20.01
N VAL A 290 25.83 -23.39 -19.28
CA VAL A 290 27.27 -23.39 -19.11
C VAL A 290 27.58 -23.71 -17.65
N THR A 291 28.08 -24.93 -17.39
CA THR A 291 28.35 -25.42 -16.03
C THR A 291 29.85 -25.39 -15.68
N ASN A 292 30.74 -25.39 -16.72
CA ASN A 292 32.19 -25.43 -16.57
C ASN A 292 32.84 -24.25 -17.30
N PHE A 293 32.66 -23.04 -16.75
CA PHE A 293 33.25 -21.84 -17.33
C PHE A 293 34.70 -21.63 -16.82
N ASN A 294 35.69 -21.67 -17.72
CA ASN A 294 37.06 -21.31 -17.40
C ASN A 294 37.23 -19.78 -17.45
N ARG A 295 37.43 -19.17 -16.31
CA ARG A 295 37.62 -17.71 -16.20
C ARG A 295 38.95 -17.33 -16.86
N PRO A 296 39.01 -16.26 -17.67
CA PRO A 296 40.25 -15.70 -18.17
C PRO A 296 41.19 -15.29 -17.02
N ASP A 297 42.51 -15.33 -17.27
CA ASP A 297 43.45 -14.76 -16.32
C ASP A 297 43.16 -13.27 -16.13
N LYS A 298 43.05 -12.85 -14.86
CA LYS A 298 42.68 -11.45 -14.50
C LYS A 298 43.65 -10.40 -15.08
N ARG A 299 44.87 -10.80 -15.44
CA ARG A 299 45.88 -9.94 -16.10
C ARG A 299 45.60 -9.70 -17.57
N ASN A 300 44.74 -10.52 -18.18
CA ASN A 300 44.43 -10.48 -19.60
C ASN A 300 42.96 -10.10 -19.86
N LEU A 301 42.32 -9.41 -18.90
CA LEU A 301 40.94 -8.97 -19.07
C LEU A 301 40.87 -7.75 -20.01
N VAL A 302 39.96 -7.86 -20.98
CA VAL A 302 39.45 -6.74 -21.76
C VAL A 302 38.03 -6.52 -21.30
N ILE A 303 37.84 -5.50 -20.47
CA ILE A 303 36.57 -5.25 -19.74
C ILE A 303 35.76 -4.24 -20.52
N TYR A 304 34.49 -4.57 -20.72
CA TYR A 304 33.48 -3.64 -21.23
C TYR A 304 32.45 -3.36 -20.13
N GLU A 305 32.40 -2.10 -19.69
CA GLU A 305 31.35 -1.67 -18.74
C GLU A 305 30.05 -1.37 -19.50
N MET A 306 28.93 -1.87 -19.02
CA MET A 306 27.67 -1.84 -19.73
C MET A 306 26.48 -1.55 -18.82
N LEU A 307 25.66 -0.60 -19.22
CA LEU A 307 24.35 -0.39 -18.66
C LEU A 307 23.32 -1.18 -19.48
N LEU A 308 22.65 -2.14 -18.84
CA LEU A 308 21.67 -3.03 -19.48
C LEU A 308 20.59 -2.24 -20.24
N ARG A 309 20.01 -1.24 -19.59
CA ARG A 309 18.94 -0.42 -20.14
C ARG A 309 19.35 0.26 -21.46
N ASP A 310 20.56 0.76 -21.56
CA ASP A 310 20.97 1.63 -22.67
C ASP A 310 21.68 0.89 -23.80
N PHE A 311 22.09 -0.38 -23.56
CA PHE A 311 22.88 -1.13 -24.53
C PHE A 311 22.05 -1.71 -25.67
N VAL A 312 20.83 -2.16 -25.41
CA VAL A 312 19.90 -2.72 -26.41
C VAL A 312 18.51 -2.14 -26.26
N ALA A 313 17.84 -1.89 -27.39
CA ALA A 313 16.51 -1.30 -27.41
C ALA A 313 15.40 -2.14 -26.76
N ALA A 314 15.64 -3.46 -26.58
CA ALA A 314 14.71 -4.35 -25.89
C ALA A 314 14.82 -4.26 -24.36
N HIS A 315 15.90 -3.69 -23.82
CA HIS A 315 16.18 -3.52 -22.39
C HIS A 315 16.07 -4.81 -21.59
N ASP A 316 16.45 -5.98 -22.17
CA ASP A 316 16.29 -7.29 -21.55
C ASP A 316 17.56 -8.15 -21.63
N TRP A 317 17.68 -9.07 -20.66
CA TRP A 317 18.82 -9.99 -20.53
C TRP A 317 18.97 -10.93 -21.71
N LYS A 318 17.86 -11.38 -22.31
CA LYS A 318 17.90 -12.32 -23.43
C LYS A 318 18.55 -11.69 -24.65
N THR A 319 18.16 -10.46 -24.97
CA THR A 319 18.73 -9.73 -26.12
C THR A 319 20.23 -9.45 -25.91
N ILE A 320 20.65 -9.09 -24.70
CA ILE A 320 22.08 -8.96 -24.39
C ILE A 320 22.81 -10.27 -24.56
N ARG A 321 22.31 -11.36 -23.99
CA ARG A 321 22.92 -12.68 -24.15
C ARG A 321 23.08 -13.05 -25.63
N ASP A 322 22.06 -12.81 -26.41
CA ASP A 322 22.04 -13.12 -27.84
C ASP A 322 22.99 -12.20 -28.66
N THR A 323 23.43 -11.07 -28.09
CA THR A 323 24.41 -10.12 -28.68
C THR A 323 25.85 -10.30 -28.18
N LEU A 324 26.14 -11.18 -27.25
CA LEU A 324 27.47 -11.37 -26.65
C LEU A 324 28.54 -11.68 -27.71
N SER A 325 28.20 -12.36 -28.83
CA SER A 325 29.10 -12.64 -29.91
C SER A 325 29.67 -11.37 -30.58
N TYR A 326 28.95 -10.26 -30.55
CA TYR A 326 29.46 -8.98 -31.02
C TYR A 326 30.59 -8.47 -30.13
N LEU A 327 30.40 -8.46 -28.81
CA LEU A 327 31.46 -8.08 -27.86
C LEU A 327 32.67 -9.00 -27.92
N GLN A 328 32.44 -10.30 -28.09
CA GLN A 328 33.52 -11.28 -28.27
C GLN A 328 34.37 -10.98 -29.53
N ARG A 329 33.74 -10.61 -30.65
CA ARG A 329 34.47 -10.22 -31.88
C ARG A 329 35.28 -8.92 -31.69
N LEU A 330 34.90 -8.05 -30.76
CA LEU A 330 35.69 -6.87 -30.39
C LEU A 330 36.87 -7.22 -29.46
N GLY A 331 37.01 -8.47 -29.06
CA GLY A 331 38.05 -8.91 -28.14
C GLY A 331 37.70 -8.75 -26.65
N VAL A 332 36.46 -8.36 -26.33
CA VAL A 332 35.96 -8.28 -24.94
C VAL A 332 35.85 -9.69 -24.37
N ASN A 333 36.43 -9.92 -23.20
CA ASN A 333 36.37 -11.20 -22.49
C ASN A 333 35.83 -11.09 -21.05
N ALA A 334 35.46 -9.86 -20.62
CA ALA A 334 34.77 -9.60 -19.37
C ALA A 334 33.78 -8.46 -19.54
N ILE A 335 32.61 -8.59 -18.96
CA ILE A 335 31.58 -7.54 -18.90
C ILE A 335 31.44 -7.10 -17.44
N GLN A 336 31.55 -5.82 -17.21
CA GLN A 336 31.18 -5.20 -15.94
C GLN A 336 29.79 -4.62 -16.10
N LEU A 337 28.80 -5.26 -15.49
CA LEU A 337 27.45 -4.74 -15.49
C LEU A 337 27.37 -3.57 -14.49
N MET A 338 26.85 -2.43 -14.95
CA MET A 338 26.40 -1.39 -14.04
C MET A 338 25.22 -1.93 -13.21
N PRO A 339 24.93 -1.38 -12.03
CA PRO A 339 23.87 -1.92 -11.19
C PRO A 339 22.55 -2.01 -11.94
N PHE A 340 21.87 -3.14 -11.80
CA PHE A 340 20.64 -3.49 -12.53
C PHE A 340 19.49 -3.84 -11.60
N ASN A 341 19.71 -3.68 -10.29
CA ASN A 341 18.69 -3.92 -9.27
C ASN A 341 17.71 -2.75 -9.19
N GLU A 342 16.54 -3.01 -8.65
CA GLU A 342 15.49 -2.00 -8.43
C GLU A 342 16.05 -0.74 -7.77
N PHE A 343 15.88 0.40 -8.41
CA PHE A 343 16.41 1.70 -7.99
C PHE A 343 15.30 2.76 -7.94
N GLU A 344 15.56 3.86 -7.24
CA GLU A 344 14.64 4.96 -7.16
C GLU A 344 14.65 5.78 -8.47
N GLY A 345 13.48 5.96 -9.07
CA GLY A 345 13.28 6.69 -10.33
C GLY A 345 13.47 5.81 -11.56
N ASN A 346 13.43 6.41 -12.76
CA ASN A 346 13.42 5.70 -14.04
C ASN A 346 14.66 5.96 -14.93
N GLU A 347 15.55 6.86 -14.55
CA GLU A 347 16.69 7.30 -15.37
C GLU A 347 18.03 7.24 -14.64
N SER A 348 18.17 6.35 -13.65
CA SER A 348 19.43 6.15 -12.93
C SER A 348 20.36 5.21 -13.68
N TRP A 349 21.66 5.33 -13.40
CA TRP A 349 22.67 4.32 -13.74
C TRP A 349 22.67 3.12 -12.77
N GLY A 350 21.68 3.07 -11.85
CA GLY A 350 21.50 1.99 -10.88
C GLY A 350 22.31 2.10 -9.60
N TYR A 351 23.11 3.17 -9.40
CA TYR A 351 23.93 3.36 -8.20
C TYR A 351 23.17 3.87 -6.98
N ASN A 352 21.84 3.94 -7.05
CA ASN A 352 20.91 4.26 -5.96
C ASN A 352 19.88 3.14 -5.76
N PRO A 353 20.31 1.87 -5.52
CA PRO A 353 19.38 0.75 -5.42
C PRO A 353 18.46 0.91 -4.21
N ALA A 354 17.17 0.64 -4.43
CA ALA A 354 16.15 0.58 -3.38
C ALA A 354 16.01 -0.86 -2.84
N TYR A 355 16.15 -1.87 -3.74
CA TYR A 355 16.09 -3.29 -3.38
C TYR A 355 17.24 -4.05 -4.05
N PHE A 356 18.17 -4.54 -3.23
CA PHE A 356 19.42 -5.13 -3.71
C PHE A 356 19.30 -6.51 -4.37
N LEU A 357 18.19 -7.20 -4.20
CA LEU A 357 17.99 -8.55 -4.75
C LEU A 357 16.93 -8.60 -5.86
N ALA A 358 16.25 -7.50 -6.14
CA ALA A 358 15.26 -7.39 -7.22
C ALA A 358 15.92 -6.77 -8.46
N PRO A 359 16.15 -7.55 -9.54
CA PRO A 359 16.70 -7.05 -10.80
C PRO A 359 15.62 -6.42 -11.68
#